data_a9c2f27c2edde8b9d0c7cce508c553e3
#
_entry.id   a9c2f27c2edde8b9d0c7cce508c553e3
#
_cell.length_a   1.000
_cell.length_b   1.000
_cell.length_c   1.000
_cell.angle_alpha   90.00
_cell.angle_beta   90.00
_cell.angle_gamma   90.00
#
_symmetry.space_group_name_H-M   'P 1'
#
loop_
_entity.id
_entity.type
_entity.pdbx_description
1 polymer ?
#
loop_
_entity_poly.entity_id
_entity_poly.type
_entity_poly.pdbx_seq_one_letter_code
_entity_poly.pdbx_strand_id
1 'polypeptide(L)'
;MQTLTPQQKFQYPYYPLVNPSIASNAESDPMVGLSYLPSTESVLLHLDGTKVTEKVIGQGATGIIIEQGEYALKLPRISRYTKIDGVPVEVGPLTPKEGDYDERPPLIESIEVEKAIYKRLGDHYGIVRCHNLKSTDVSIQMDLMNGDLRHYLAGNRPERKTQLSWLTKIAHTMAYIHEHRIIIADVRLDNLLLDDTLEVKFCDFGESTLMPLDWDLDGTDDLGFSVLTDIGQFGAAMYEVITGLRCKFDLTQDRKEPENLYTCPRRDSLPSTENIWLGHIIEKCWTQAFKSAKELAAELDQERVP
;
A
#
# COMPACT_ATOMS: atom_id res chain seq x y z
N MET A 1 27.20 -24.22 4.27
CA MET A 1 25.90 -23.69 3.84
C MET A 1 24.91 -24.00 4.96
N GLN A 2 24.70 -23.04 5.86
CA GLN A 2 23.67 -23.15 6.91
C GLN A 2 22.42 -22.50 6.36
N THR A 3 21.35 -23.27 6.25
CA THR A 3 20.01 -22.79 5.90
C THR A 3 19.46 -21.98 7.07
N LEU A 4 19.25 -20.69 6.84
CA LEU A 4 18.57 -19.79 7.79
C LEU A 4 17.11 -20.22 7.92
N THR A 5 16.65 -20.39 9.15
CA THR A 5 15.27 -20.73 9.51
C THR A 5 14.36 -19.51 9.32
N PRO A 6 13.04 -19.70 9.02
CA PRO A 6 12.09 -18.61 8.68
C PRO A 6 11.71 -17.65 9.82
N GLN A 7 12.34 -17.71 10.98
CA GLN A 7 11.90 -17.01 12.20
C GLN A 7 12.48 -15.61 12.43
N GLN A 8 13.15 -15.01 11.45
CA GLN A 8 13.69 -13.64 11.57
C GLN A 8 13.09 -12.69 10.51
N LYS A 9 11.77 -12.67 10.35
CA LYS A 9 11.11 -11.51 9.74
C LYS A 9 10.92 -10.44 10.82
N PHE A 10 11.63 -9.35 10.62
CA PHE A 10 11.78 -8.24 11.55
C PHE A 10 10.43 -7.60 11.89
N GLN A 11 10.12 -7.48 13.18
CA GLN A 11 9.17 -6.50 13.69
C GLN A 11 9.77 -5.11 13.49
N TYR A 12 9.32 -4.38 12.47
CA TYR A 12 9.57 -2.95 12.41
C TYR A 12 8.74 -2.27 13.49
N PRO A 13 9.34 -1.39 14.31
CA PRO A 13 8.53 -0.50 15.12
C PRO A 13 7.75 0.41 14.15
N TYR A 14 6.44 0.24 14.13
CA TYR A 14 5.52 1.10 13.41
C TYR A 14 5.59 2.50 14.03
N TYR A 15 6.32 3.41 13.40
CA TYR A 15 6.23 4.83 13.69
C TYR A 15 5.12 5.40 12.80
N PRO A 16 3.95 5.75 13.35
CA PRO A 16 2.94 6.44 12.57
C PRO A 16 3.52 7.79 12.13
N LEU A 17 3.56 8.04 10.81
CA LEU A 17 3.80 9.38 10.27
C LEU A 17 2.67 10.27 10.77
N VAL A 18 2.92 11.06 11.78
CA VAL A 18 2.00 12.09 12.26
C VAL A 18 1.95 13.17 11.19
N ASN A 19 0.83 13.22 10.50
CA ASN A 19 0.51 14.30 9.56
C ASN A 19 0.23 15.57 10.37
N PRO A 20 0.94 16.71 10.22
CA PRO A 20 0.85 17.88 11.10
C PRO A 20 -0.42 18.74 10.91
N SER A 21 -1.50 18.25 10.34
CA SER A 21 -2.70 19.04 10.03
C SER A 21 -3.96 18.65 10.81
N ILE A 22 -3.85 18.11 12.05
CA ILE A 22 -5.02 18.00 12.95
C ILE A 22 -4.63 18.52 14.33
N ALA A 23 -4.59 19.83 14.46
CA ALA A 23 -4.61 20.51 15.74
C ALA A 23 -5.81 21.47 15.76
N SER A 24 -6.98 20.99 16.19
CA SER A 24 -7.97 21.87 16.85
C SER A 24 -8.95 21.01 17.65
N ASN A 25 -9.05 21.35 18.95
CA ASN A 25 -10.06 21.00 19.93
C ASN A 25 -9.97 19.60 20.60
N ALA A 26 -9.15 19.56 21.65
CA ALA A 26 -9.46 18.78 22.85
C ALA A 26 -9.06 19.61 24.10
N GLU A 27 -10.03 19.80 24.95
CA GLU A 27 -9.89 20.48 26.24
C GLU A 27 -8.94 19.74 27.17
N SER A 28 -8.27 20.53 28.00
CA SER A 28 -7.25 20.24 28.98
C SER A 28 -7.51 19.08 29.92
N ASP A 29 -6.57 18.12 29.97
CA ASP A 29 -6.23 17.33 31.16
C ASP A 29 -4.72 17.47 31.43
N PRO A 30 -4.29 17.98 32.59
CA PRO A 30 -2.89 18.23 32.88
C PRO A 30 -2.25 16.99 33.49
N MET A 31 -1.11 16.55 32.97
CA MET A 31 -0.19 15.53 33.48
C MET A 31 -0.16 14.20 32.74
N VAL A 32 0.12 14.25 31.44
CA VAL A 32 0.87 13.17 30.79
C VAL A 32 2.05 13.83 30.10
N GLY A 33 3.27 13.45 30.50
CA GLY A 33 4.49 14.01 29.96
C GLY A 33 4.48 13.92 28.42
N LEU A 34 4.35 15.07 27.75
CA LEU A 34 4.59 15.23 26.33
C LEU A 34 6.00 14.72 26.07
N SER A 35 6.14 13.56 25.45
CA SER A 35 7.41 13.10 24.93
C SER A 35 7.86 14.13 23.91
N TYR A 36 8.92 14.88 24.22
CA TYR A 36 9.54 15.82 23.30
C TYR A 36 10.00 15.04 22.05
N LEU A 37 9.37 15.35 20.91
CA LEU A 37 9.82 14.85 19.62
C LEU A 37 10.72 15.92 19.00
N PRO A 38 12.01 15.64 18.80
CA PRO A 38 12.93 16.61 18.21
C PRO A 38 12.47 17.00 16.80
N SER A 39 12.61 18.27 16.45
CA SER A 39 12.44 18.71 15.07
C SER A 39 13.60 18.19 14.23
N THR A 40 13.32 17.55 13.10
CA THR A 40 14.34 16.97 12.25
C THR A 40 14.22 17.44 10.80
N GLU A 41 15.36 17.76 10.18
CA GLU A 41 15.47 17.91 8.72
C GLU A 41 16.26 16.71 8.20
N SER A 42 15.83 16.15 7.08
CA SER A 42 16.50 15.02 6.43
C SER A 42 16.69 15.23 4.94
N VAL A 43 17.64 14.53 4.36
CA VAL A 43 17.89 14.46 2.93
C VAL A 43 17.71 13.02 2.45
N LEU A 44 17.10 12.86 1.27
CA LEU A 44 17.01 11.56 0.59
C LEU A 44 18.27 11.30 -0.23
N LEU A 45 18.71 10.04 -0.20
CA LEU A 45 19.94 9.61 -0.86
C LEU A 45 19.67 8.44 -1.81
N HIS A 46 20.44 8.38 -2.90
CA HIS A 46 20.59 7.19 -3.72
C HIS A 46 21.44 6.13 -3.01
N LEU A 47 21.43 4.89 -3.52
CA LEU A 47 22.24 3.79 -2.97
C LEU A 47 23.75 4.04 -3.00
N ASP A 48 24.22 4.91 -3.89
CA ASP A 48 25.63 5.34 -3.97
C ASP A 48 26.00 6.48 -3.00
N GLY A 49 25.02 7.00 -2.25
CA GLY A 49 25.20 8.09 -1.30
C GLY A 49 25.02 9.48 -1.89
N THR A 50 24.78 9.61 -3.17
CA THR A 50 24.47 10.91 -3.77
C THR A 50 23.09 11.37 -3.36
N LYS A 51 22.91 12.71 -3.26
CA LYS A 51 21.63 13.29 -2.89
C LYS A 51 20.63 13.13 -4.03
N VAL A 52 19.40 12.72 -3.69
CA VAL A 52 18.25 12.77 -4.62
C VAL A 52 17.94 14.22 -4.92
N THR A 53 18.05 14.60 -6.19
CA THR A 53 17.78 15.95 -6.70
C THR A 53 16.59 15.98 -7.64
N GLU A 54 16.14 14.82 -8.06
CA GLU A 54 14.99 14.60 -8.93
C GLU A 54 13.70 14.96 -8.18
N LYS A 55 12.65 15.24 -8.94
CA LYS A 55 11.33 15.53 -8.35
C LYS A 55 10.75 14.26 -7.72
N VAL A 56 10.64 14.26 -6.41
CA VAL A 56 9.96 13.19 -5.66
C VAL A 56 8.44 13.38 -5.84
N ILE A 57 7.78 12.37 -6.39
CA ILE A 57 6.34 12.35 -6.65
C ILE A 57 5.57 11.38 -5.72
N GLY A 58 6.29 10.54 -4.97
CA GLY A 58 5.72 9.65 -3.98
C GLY A 58 6.74 9.22 -2.94
N GLN A 59 6.27 8.93 -1.73
CA GLN A 59 7.11 8.45 -0.64
C GLN A 59 6.33 7.49 0.25
N GLY A 60 6.82 6.26 0.37
CA GLY A 60 6.29 5.21 1.23
C GLY A 60 7.20 4.89 2.40
N ALA A 61 6.92 3.79 3.08
CA ALA A 61 7.72 3.30 4.22
C ALA A 61 9.12 2.86 3.76
N THR A 62 9.21 2.08 2.69
CA THR A 62 10.45 1.46 2.19
C THR A 62 11.00 2.08 0.91
N GLY A 63 10.17 2.83 0.17
CA GLY A 63 10.51 3.37 -1.15
C GLY A 63 10.18 4.85 -1.33
N ILE A 64 10.89 5.48 -2.26
CA ILE A 64 10.53 6.78 -2.84
C ILE A 64 10.28 6.60 -4.33
N ILE A 65 9.44 7.47 -4.89
CA ILE A 65 9.16 7.50 -6.33
C ILE A 65 9.61 8.86 -6.85
N ILE A 66 10.50 8.85 -7.84
CA ILE A 66 10.98 10.04 -8.52
C ILE A 66 10.45 10.09 -9.96
N GLU A 67 10.24 11.29 -10.48
CA GLU A 67 9.89 11.53 -11.88
C GLU A 67 11.16 11.49 -12.74
N GLN A 68 11.15 10.69 -13.79
CA GLN A 68 12.26 10.54 -14.73
C GLN A 68 11.75 10.57 -16.17
N GLY A 69 11.56 11.77 -16.72
CA GLY A 69 10.98 11.94 -18.05
C GLY A 69 9.53 11.44 -18.12
N GLU A 70 9.27 10.45 -18.97
CA GLU A 70 7.95 9.83 -19.13
C GLU A 70 7.70 8.65 -18.16
N TYR A 71 8.62 8.44 -17.22
CA TYR A 71 8.59 7.32 -16.29
C TYR A 71 8.56 7.80 -14.84
N ALA A 72 8.01 6.95 -13.99
CA ALA A 72 8.21 6.98 -12.55
C ALA A 72 9.25 5.91 -12.17
N LEU A 73 10.20 6.26 -11.30
CA LEU A 73 11.23 5.34 -10.84
C LEU A 73 11.09 5.15 -9.32
N LYS A 74 10.74 3.95 -8.88
CA LYS A 74 10.73 3.58 -7.46
C LYS A 74 12.12 3.13 -7.04
N LEU A 75 12.60 3.72 -5.94
CA LEU A 75 13.92 3.50 -5.36
C LEU A 75 13.80 3.16 -3.87
N PRO A 76 14.78 2.48 -3.25
CA PRO A 76 14.84 2.34 -1.81
C PRO A 76 14.86 3.71 -1.12
N ARG A 77 14.08 3.86 -0.03
CA ARG A 77 14.02 5.10 0.72
C ARG A 77 15.16 5.21 1.72
N ILE A 78 16.28 5.75 1.30
CA ILE A 78 17.41 6.04 2.18
C ILE A 78 17.35 7.51 2.60
N SER A 79 17.40 7.79 3.91
CA SER A 79 17.39 9.15 4.42
C SER A 79 18.45 9.36 5.50
N ARG A 80 18.97 10.57 5.60
CA ARG A 80 19.89 11.00 6.64
C ARG A 80 19.45 12.33 7.22
N TYR A 81 19.52 12.45 8.53
CA TYR A 81 19.28 13.72 9.20
C TYR A 81 20.39 14.72 8.85
N THR A 82 20.00 15.93 8.53
CA THR A 82 20.88 17.07 8.28
C THR A 82 20.84 18.06 9.44
N LYS A 83 19.72 18.08 10.20
CA LYS A 83 19.56 18.87 11.43
C LYS A 83 18.69 18.13 12.42
N ILE A 84 18.97 18.33 13.70
CA ILE A 84 18.13 17.90 14.83
C ILE A 84 18.01 19.12 15.74
N ASP A 85 16.77 19.57 16.02
CA ASP A 85 16.46 20.79 16.78
C ASP A 85 17.20 22.04 16.26
N GLY A 86 17.29 22.15 14.92
CA GLY A 86 17.99 23.25 14.27
C GLY A 86 19.52 23.16 14.30
N VAL A 87 20.09 22.18 15.03
CA VAL A 87 21.53 21.94 15.08
C VAL A 87 21.96 21.09 13.88
N PRO A 88 22.89 21.56 13.03
CA PRO A 88 23.42 20.75 11.93
C PRO A 88 24.06 19.46 12.43
N VAL A 89 23.76 18.35 11.74
CA VAL A 89 24.35 17.03 11.99
C VAL A 89 25.18 16.66 10.76
N GLU A 90 26.39 16.16 10.99
CA GLU A 90 27.21 15.65 9.89
C GLU A 90 26.53 14.44 9.25
N VAL A 91 26.29 14.52 7.94
CA VAL A 91 25.78 13.40 7.17
C VAL A 91 26.89 12.36 7.04
N GLY A 92 26.84 11.36 7.89
CA GLY A 92 27.83 10.27 7.88
C GLY A 92 27.78 9.47 6.57
N PRO A 93 28.81 8.66 6.29
CA PRO A 93 28.84 7.79 5.11
C PRO A 93 27.67 6.81 5.15
N LEU A 94 27.19 6.37 3.97
CA LEU A 94 26.15 5.34 3.88
C LEU A 94 26.60 4.01 4.47
N THR A 95 27.88 3.68 4.36
CA THR A 95 28.43 2.47 4.94
C THR A 95 28.51 2.63 6.46
N PRO A 96 27.74 1.84 7.23
CA PRO A 96 27.77 1.92 8.68
C PRO A 96 29.13 1.49 9.22
N LYS A 97 29.50 2.00 10.39
CA LYS A 97 30.68 1.52 11.12
C LYS A 97 30.40 0.11 11.64
N GLU A 98 31.48 -0.62 11.96
CA GLU A 98 31.35 -1.95 12.58
C GLU A 98 30.47 -1.87 13.85
N GLY A 99 29.37 -2.65 13.88
CA GLY A 99 28.39 -2.66 14.97
C GLY A 99 27.16 -1.75 14.78
N ASP A 100 27.15 -0.86 13.78
CA ASP A 100 25.98 -0.06 13.43
C ASP A 100 24.98 -0.88 12.60
N TYR A 101 23.70 -0.53 12.72
CA TYR A 101 22.64 -1.12 11.88
C TYR A 101 22.70 -0.56 10.45
N ASP A 102 22.74 -1.46 9.45
CA ASP A 102 22.61 -1.08 8.04
C ASP A 102 21.15 -1.22 7.59
N GLU A 103 20.49 -0.10 7.31
CA GLU A 103 19.10 -0.08 6.84
C GLU A 103 18.93 -0.47 5.35
N ARG A 104 20.04 -0.49 4.57
CA ARG A 104 19.98 -0.71 3.11
C ARG A 104 19.53 -2.12 2.72
N PRO A 105 20.05 -3.22 3.31
CA PRO A 105 19.67 -4.57 2.90
C PRO A 105 18.16 -4.81 2.92
N PRO A 106 17.39 -4.51 3.98
CA PRO A 106 15.94 -4.71 3.98
C PRO A 106 15.20 -3.82 2.97
N LEU A 107 15.69 -2.59 2.72
CA LEU A 107 15.08 -1.71 1.71
C LEU A 107 15.34 -2.23 0.28
N ILE A 108 16.51 -2.78 0.01
CA ILE A 108 16.86 -3.43 -1.26
C ILE A 108 16.00 -4.67 -1.45
N GLU A 109 15.91 -5.54 -0.43
CA GLU A 109 15.07 -6.74 -0.45
C GLU A 109 13.61 -6.41 -0.75
N SER A 110 13.06 -5.35 -0.14
CA SER A 110 11.68 -4.88 -0.41
C SER A 110 11.47 -4.57 -1.90
N ILE A 111 12.38 -3.85 -2.54
CA ILE A 111 12.31 -3.55 -3.99
C ILE A 111 12.44 -4.83 -4.83
N GLU A 112 13.32 -5.75 -4.45
CA GLU A 112 13.52 -7.01 -5.19
C GLU A 112 12.31 -7.93 -5.10
N VAL A 113 11.66 -8.02 -3.93
CA VAL A 113 10.42 -8.77 -3.74
C VAL A 113 9.30 -8.17 -4.58
N GLU A 114 9.10 -6.86 -4.53
CA GLU A 114 8.10 -6.17 -5.33
C GLU A 114 8.36 -6.36 -6.83
N LYS A 115 9.62 -6.28 -7.27
CA LYS A 115 10.04 -6.55 -8.65
C LYS A 115 9.75 -7.99 -9.07
N ALA A 116 9.90 -8.96 -8.16
CA ALA A 116 9.53 -10.36 -8.40
C ALA A 116 8.00 -10.54 -8.55
N ILE A 117 7.21 -9.77 -7.81
CA ILE A 117 5.75 -9.74 -7.93
C ILE A 117 5.35 -9.23 -9.33
N TYR A 118 5.87 -8.08 -9.76
CA TYR A 118 5.61 -7.57 -11.11
C TYR A 118 6.05 -8.55 -12.21
N LYS A 119 7.18 -9.27 -12.02
CA LYS A 119 7.61 -10.33 -12.95
C LYS A 119 6.61 -11.47 -13.03
N ARG A 120 6.04 -11.91 -11.90
CA ARG A 120 5.03 -12.98 -11.86
C ARG A 120 3.73 -12.55 -12.49
N LEU A 121 3.31 -11.29 -12.30
CA LEU A 121 2.09 -10.74 -12.88
C LEU A 121 2.22 -10.51 -14.37
N GLY A 122 3.41 -10.15 -14.88
CA GLY A 122 3.59 -9.76 -16.27
C GLY A 122 2.78 -8.52 -16.66
N ASP A 123 2.59 -8.33 -17.97
CA ASP A 123 1.82 -7.20 -18.47
C ASP A 123 0.31 -7.49 -18.33
N HIS A 124 -0.39 -6.62 -17.61
CA HIS A 124 -1.84 -6.70 -17.45
C HIS A 124 -2.45 -5.28 -17.48
N TYR A 125 -3.59 -5.13 -18.17
CA TYR A 125 -4.25 -3.82 -18.39
C TYR A 125 -4.64 -3.07 -17.10
N GLY A 126 -4.89 -3.78 -16.01
CA GLY A 126 -5.26 -3.23 -14.69
C GLY A 126 -4.08 -3.02 -13.75
N ILE A 127 -2.84 -3.20 -14.21
CA ILE A 127 -1.61 -3.03 -13.42
C ILE A 127 -0.71 -2.02 -14.13
N VAL A 128 -0.04 -1.16 -13.37
CA VAL A 128 0.92 -0.20 -13.94
C VAL A 128 2.06 -0.97 -14.60
N ARG A 129 2.36 -0.63 -15.85
CA ARG A 129 3.39 -1.32 -16.63
C ARG A 129 4.78 -0.98 -16.11
N CYS A 130 5.61 -2.02 -15.94
CA CYS A 130 6.99 -1.90 -15.51
C CYS A 130 7.95 -2.28 -16.65
N HIS A 131 9.07 -1.53 -16.77
CA HIS A 131 9.98 -1.61 -17.93
C HIS A 131 11.30 -2.29 -17.63
N ASN A 132 11.86 -2.13 -16.42
CA ASN A 132 13.20 -2.63 -16.08
C ASN A 132 13.22 -3.93 -15.26
N LEU A 133 12.16 -4.75 -15.35
CA LEU A 133 12.02 -5.95 -14.52
C LEU A 133 13.14 -6.99 -14.70
N LYS A 134 13.82 -6.98 -15.86
CA LYS A 134 14.95 -7.88 -16.15
C LYS A 134 16.31 -7.32 -15.74
N SER A 135 16.37 -6.03 -15.39
CA SER A 135 17.59 -5.38 -14.91
C SER A 135 17.98 -5.87 -13.51
N THR A 136 19.26 -5.84 -13.20
CA THR A 136 19.82 -6.07 -11.86
C THR A 136 19.78 -4.80 -10.99
N ASP A 137 19.34 -3.66 -11.55
CA ASP A 137 19.23 -2.41 -10.80
C ASP A 137 18.22 -2.55 -9.66
N VAL A 138 18.55 -2.02 -8.52
CA VAL A 138 17.64 -1.96 -7.36
C VAL A 138 16.67 -0.79 -7.54
N SER A 139 15.79 -0.92 -8.54
CA SER A 139 14.78 0.06 -8.89
C SER A 139 13.65 -0.58 -9.68
N ILE A 140 12.47 0.04 -9.67
CA ILE A 140 11.36 -0.34 -10.54
C ILE A 140 10.99 0.89 -11.38
N GLN A 141 11.23 0.79 -12.69
CA GLN A 141 10.80 1.81 -13.65
C GLN A 141 9.41 1.45 -14.18
N MET A 142 8.46 2.38 -14.07
CA MET A 142 7.07 2.18 -14.45
C MET A 142 6.54 3.37 -15.24
N ASP A 143 5.42 3.18 -15.93
CA ASP A 143 4.71 4.29 -16.59
C ASP A 143 4.42 5.40 -15.58
N LEU A 144 4.61 6.65 -15.97
CA LEU A 144 4.20 7.80 -15.19
C LEU A 144 2.67 7.93 -15.28
N MET A 145 2.01 7.94 -14.13
CA MET A 145 0.56 8.02 -14.02
C MET A 145 0.13 9.43 -13.57
N ASN A 146 -1.13 9.80 -13.80
CA ASN A 146 -1.66 11.13 -13.46
C ASN A 146 -1.95 11.36 -11.98
N GLY A 147 -1.69 10.37 -11.14
CA GLY A 147 -1.91 10.40 -9.70
C GLY A 147 -2.82 9.28 -9.23
N ASP A 148 -3.07 9.25 -7.92
CA ASP A 148 -3.88 8.22 -7.30
C ASP A 148 -5.37 8.57 -7.28
N LEU A 149 -6.19 7.52 -7.15
CA LEU A 149 -7.65 7.64 -7.14
C LEU A 149 -8.17 8.44 -5.94
N ARG A 150 -7.48 8.39 -4.80
CA ARG A 150 -7.84 9.16 -3.61
C ARG A 150 -7.68 10.65 -3.85
N HIS A 151 -6.55 11.05 -4.40
CA HIS A 151 -6.29 12.46 -4.74
C HIS A 151 -7.31 12.97 -5.77
N TYR A 152 -7.60 12.16 -6.80
CA TYR A 152 -8.61 12.50 -7.80
C TYR A 152 -9.99 12.75 -7.15
N LEU A 153 -10.45 11.86 -6.26
CA LEU A 153 -11.75 11.97 -5.61
C LEU A 153 -11.83 13.12 -4.59
N ALA A 154 -10.71 13.67 -4.12
CA ALA A 154 -10.70 14.84 -3.26
C ALA A 154 -11.27 16.09 -3.96
N GLY A 155 -11.06 16.20 -5.28
CA GLY A 155 -11.55 17.32 -6.10
C GLY A 155 -12.67 16.98 -7.08
N ASN A 156 -13.01 15.70 -7.24
CA ASN A 156 -13.93 15.25 -8.29
C ASN A 156 -15.02 14.33 -7.72
N ARG A 157 -16.16 14.35 -8.40
CA ARG A 157 -17.30 13.43 -8.12
C ARG A 157 -17.69 12.77 -9.44
N PRO A 158 -17.06 11.62 -9.78
CA PRO A 158 -17.37 10.92 -11.03
C PRO A 158 -18.80 10.38 -11.02
N GLU A 159 -19.38 10.27 -12.21
CA GLU A 159 -20.69 9.65 -12.40
C GLU A 159 -20.66 8.19 -11.98
N ARG A 160 -21.80 7.64 -11.58
CA ARG A 160 -21.95 6.23 -11.18
C ARG A 160 -21.46 5.23 -12.23
N LYS A 161 -21.59 5.58 -13.51
CA LYS A 161 -21.08 4.76 -14.62
C LYS A 161 -19.56 4.62 -14.55
N THR A 162 -18.84 5.73 -14.32
CA THR A 162 -17.38 5.73 -14.16
C THR A 162 -16.98 4.99 -12.88
N GLN A 163 -17.67 5.25 -11.77
CA GLN A 163 -17.42 4.53 -10.51
C GLN A 163 -17.57 3.01 -10.70
N LEU A 164 -18.67 2.55 -11.32
CA LEU A 164 -18.91 1.13 -11.57
C LEU A 164 -17.80 0.53 -12.47
N SER A 165 -17.43 1.25 -13.55
CA SER A 165 -16.35 0.81 -14.45
C SER A 165 -15.03 0.60 -13.70
N TRP A 166 -14.65 1.55 -12.83
CA TRP A 166 -13.44 1.41 -12.02
C TRP A 166 -13.52 0.23 -11.05
N LEU A 167 -14.63 0.14 -10.29
CA LEU A 167 -14.81 -0.92 -9.29
C LEU A 167 -14.81 -2.32 -9.92
N THR A 168 -15.49 -2.47 -11.06
CA THR A 168 -15.48 -3.73 -11.83
C THR A 168 -14.08 -4.07 -12.31
N LYS A 169 -13.36 -3.10 -12.89
CA LYS A 169 -11.98 -3.30 -13.37
C LYS A 169 -11.02 -3.67 -12.23
N ILE A 170 -11.13 -3.01 -11.07
CA ILE A 170 -10.33 -3.33 -9.89
C ILE A 170 -10.61 -4.77 -9.45
N ALA A 171 -11.88 -5.18 -9.34
CA ALA A 171 -12.25 -6.53 -8.91
C ALA A 171 -11.72 -7.62 -9.86
N HIS A 172 -11.81 -7.42 -11.18
CA HIS A 172 -11.21 -8.32 -12.16
C HIS A 172 -9.69 -8.39 -12.05
N THR A 173 -9.04 -7.24 -11.83
CA THR A 173 -7.59 -7.19 -11.63
C THR A 173 -7.17 -7.88 -10.33
N MET A 174 -7.92 -7.73 -9.24
CA MET A 174 -7.70 -8.49 -8.00
C MET A 174 -7.81 -9.99 -8.23
N ALA A 175 -8.84 -10.43 -8.98
CA ALA A 175 -9.00 -11.85 -9.32
C ALA A 175 -7.79 -12.37 -10.09
N TYR A 176 -7.29 -11.61 -11.07
CA TYR A 176 -6.06 -11.94 -11.81
C TYR A 176 -4.84 -12.04 -10.90
N ILE A 177 -4.65 -11.09 -9.97
CA ILE A 177 -3.53 -11.07 -9.02
C ILE A 177 -3.57 -12.31 -8.10
N HIS A 178 -4.75 -12.63 -7.54
CA HIS A 178 -4.94 -13.82 -6.71
C HIS A 178 -4.71 -15.13 -7.48
N GLU A 179 -5.16 -15.23 -8.76
CA GLU A 179 -4.88 -16.39 -9.62
C GLU A 179 -3.37 -16.59 -9.86
N HIS A 180 -2.57 -15.51 -9.76
CA HIS A 180 -1.10 -15.58 -9.80
C HIS A 180 -0.47 -15.84 -8.43
N ARG A 181 -1.26 -16.24 -7.42
CA ARG A 181 -0.79 -16.59 -6.08
C ARG A 181 -0.09 -15.43 -5.38
N ILE A 182 -0.72 -14.26 -5.43
CA ILE A 182 -0.26 -13.06 -4.75
C ILE A 182 -1.39 -12.56 -3.85
N ILE A 183 -1.09 -12.33 -2.59
CA ILE A 183 -1.93 -11.59 -1.66
C ILE A 183 -1.48 -10.14 -1.74
N ILE A 184 -2.43 -9.20 -1.96
CA ILE A 184 -2.11 -7.78 -2.18
C ILE A 184 -1.75 -7.10 -0.87
N ALA A 185 -2.47 -7.42 0.21
CA ALA A 185 -2.33 -6.95 1.58
C ALA A 185 -2.57 -5.44 1.81
N ASP A 186 -2.49 -4.58 0.81
CA ASP A 186 -2.71 -3.12 0.92
C ASP A 186 -3.61 -2.57 -0.21
N VAL A 187 -4.86 -3.07 -0.29
CA VAL A 187 -5.86 -2.60 -1.26
C VAL A 187 -6.48 -1.29 -0.78
N ARG A 188 -6.00 -0.18 -1.33
CA ARG A 188 -6.43 1.18 -0.95
C ARG A 188 -6.35 2.14 -2.14
N LEU A 189 -7.12 3.24 -2.06
CA LEU A 189 -7.23 4.20 -3.17
C LEU A 189 -5.91 4.88 -3.53
N ASP A 190 -4.97 5.00 -2.59
CA ASP A 190 -3.64 5.57 -2.85
C ASP A 190 -2.77 4.66 -3.73
N ASN A 191 -3.06 3.33 -3.75
CA ASN A 191 -2.36 2.32 -4.56
C ASN A 191 -3.10 2.01 -5.87
N LEU A 192 -4.13 2.80 -6.20
CA LEU A 192 -4.90 2.74 -7.43
C LEU A 192 -4.66 4.02 -8.23
N LEU A 193 -3.84 3.93 -9.25
CA LEU A 193 -3.46 5.09 -10.07
C LEU A 193 -4.35 5.24 -11.29
N LEU A 194 -4.49 6.46 -11.77
CA LEU A 194 -5.22 6.81 -13.00
C LEU A 194 -4.24 7.18 -14.11
N ASP A 195 -4.48 6.67 -15.31
CA ASP A 195 -3.80 7.12 -16.51
C ASP A 195 -4.49 8.33 -17.16
N ASP A 196 -3.96 8.82 -18.29
CA ASP A 196 -4.49 9.97 -19.03
C ASP A 196 -5.95 9.81 -19.50
N THR A 197 -6.42 8.57 -19.61
CA THR A 197 -7.78 8.24 -20.01
C THR A 197 -8.71 7.97 -18.83
N LEU A 198 -8.24 8.21 -17.60
CA LEU A 198 -8.90 7.90 -16.33
C LEU A 198 -9.14 6.39 -16.14
N GLU A 199 -8.31 5.55 -16.77
CA GLU A 199 -8.33 4.12 -16.50
C GLU A 199 -7.55 3.80 -15.23
N VAL A 200 -8.17 3.02 -14.34
CA VAL A 200 -7.58 2.67 -13.05
C VAL A 200 -6.62 1.50 -13.16
N LYS A 201 -5.47 1.58 -12.47
CA LYS A 201 -4.45 0.53 -12.43
C LYS A 201 -3.88 0.36 -11.02
N PHE A 202 -3.63 -0.89 -10.63
CA PHE A 202 -2.90 -1.19 -9.41
C PHE A 202 -1.42 -0.82 -9.53
N CYS A 203 -0.88 -0.29 -8.45
CA CYS A 203 0.55 -0.09 -8.24
C CYS A 203 0.91 -0.46 -6.79
N ASP A 204 2.20 -0.45 -6.48
CA ASP A 204 2.76 -0.63 -5.15
C ASP A 204 2.38 -1.98 -4.51
N PHE A 205 3.18 -2.99 -4.81
CA PHE A 205 3.10 -4.32 -4.22
C PHE A 205 4.14 -4.52 -3.09
N GLY A 206 4.57 -3.43 -2.43
CA GLY A 206 5.59 -3.48 -1.37
C GLY A 206 5.18 -4.26 -0.13
N GLU A 207 3.87 -4.32 0.17
CA GLU A 207 3.31 -5.09 1.29
C GLU A 207 2.80 -6.48 0.87
N SER A 208 2.83 -6.78 -0.44
CA SER A 208 2.23 -7.99 -0.99
C SER A 208 3.06 -9.24 -0.75
N THR A 209 2.40 -10.37 -0.67
CA THR A 209 3.06 -11.67 -0.43
C THR A 209 2.99 -12.57 -1.66
N LEU A 210 4.16 -13.05 -2.08
CA LEU A 210 4.29 -14.11 -3.09
C LEU A 210 4.04 -15.47 -2.44
N MET A 211 2.86 -16.04 -2.68
CA MET A 211 2.54 -17.40 -2.23
C MET A 211 3.14 -18.46 -3.17
N PRO A 212 3.33 -19.69 -2.69
CA PRO A 212 3.71 -20.82 -3.54
C PRO A 212 2.74 -20.99 -4.71
N LEU A 213 3.21 -21.46 -5.87
CA LEU A 213 2.38 -21.60 -7.08
C LEU A 213 1.27 -22.65 -6.94
N ASP A 214 1.44 -23.59 -6.03
CA ASP A 214 0.47 -24.64 -5.69
C ASP A 214 -0.48 -24.25 -4.55
N TRP A 215 -0.38 -23.02 -4.02
CA TRP A 215 -1.32 -22.51 -3.02
C TRP A 215 -2.75 -22.48 -3.61
N ASP A 216 -3.70 -23.00 -2.85
CA ASP A 216 -5.09 -23.19 -3.26
C ASP A 216 -6.00 -21.95 -3.14
N LEU A 217 -5.44 -20.80 -2.75
CA LEU A 217 -6.12 -19.52 -2.47
C LEU A 217 -6.89 -19.52 -1.13
N ASP A 218 -6.81 -20.58 -0.37
CA ASP A 218 -7.33 -20.66 1.01
C ASP A 218 -6.22 -20.35 2.02
N GLY A 219 -6.62 -19.96 3.23
CA GLY A 219 -5.69 -19.66 4.29
C GLY A 219 -5.08 -18.25 4.21
N THR A 220 -4.01 -18.06 4.97
CA THR A 220 -3.34 -16.77 5.15
C THR A 220 -1.84 -16.91 4.90
N ASP A 221 -1.19 -15.78 4.70
CA ASP A 221 0.27 -15.72 4.84
C ASP A 221 0.70 -15.74 6.32
N ASP A 222 2.01 -15.66 6.59
CA ASP A 222 2.59 -15.68 7.94
C ASP A 222 2.13 -14.51 8.83
N LEU A 223 1.61 -13.43 8.24
CA LEU A 223 1.13 -12.24 8.92
C LEU A 223 -0.41 -12.22 9.08
N GLY A 224 -1.13 -13.16 8.48
CA GLY A 224 -2.59 -13.27 8.53
C GLY A 224 -3.31 -12.60 7.36
N PHE A 225 -2.60 -12.06 6.36
CA PHE A 225 -3.24 -11.57 5.14
C PHE A 225 -3.74 -12.71 4.28
N SER A 226 -4.83 -12.48 3.56
CA SER A 226 -5.53 -13.47 2.73
C SER A 226 -6.30 -12.81 1.60
N VAL A 227 -6.84 -13.61 0.69
CA VAL A 227 -7.82 -13.16 -0.30
C VAL A 227 -9.02 -12.45 0.37
N LEU A 228 -9.44 -12.91 1.54
CA LEU A 228 -10.57 -12.31 2.26
C LEU A 228 -10.22 -10.95 2.87
N THR A 229 -9.00 -10.74 3.34
CA THR A 229 -8.54 -9.43 3.80
C THR A 229 -8.47 -8.42 2.66
N ASP A 230 -7.99 -8.83 1.48
CA ASP A 230 -7.94 -7.98 0.28
C ASP A 230 -9.36 -7.59 -0.17
N ILE A 231 -10.31 -8.54 -0.19
CA ILE A 231 -11.72 -8.28 -0.52
C ILE A 231 -12.34 -7.30 0.51
N GLY A 232 -12.05 -7.47 1.79
CA GLY A 232 -12.53 -6.56 2.84
C GLY A 232 -11.98 -5.14 2.68
N GLN A 233 -10.69 -4.98 2.41
CA GLN A 233 -10.06 -3.69 2.10
C GLN A 233 -10.66 -3.07 0.83
N PHE A 234 -10.92 -3.87 -0.20
CA PHE A 234 -11.58 -3.37 -1.40
C PHE A 234 -13.01 -2.91 -1.10
N GLY A 235 -13.76 -3.58 -0.22
CA GLY A 235 -15.06 -3.10 0.27
C GLY A 235 -14.97 -1.68 0.88
N ALA A 236 -13.90 -1.38 1.61
CA ALA A 236 -13.65 -0.04 2.13
C ALA A 236 -13.31 0.97 1.02
N ALA A 237 -12.51 0.56 0.03
CA ALA A 237 -12.23 1.38 -1.14
C ALA A 237 -13.51 1.67 -1.95
N MET A 238 -14.40 0.68 -2.14
CA MET A 238 -15.72 0.87 -2.76
C MET A 238 -16.55 1.89 -2.00
N TYR A 239 -16.63 1.76 -0.66
CA TYR A 239 -17.35 2.70 0.18
C TYR A 239 -16.84 4.14 -0.01
N GLU A 240 -15.53 4.35 -0.02
CA GLU A 240 -14.92 5.66 -0.23
C GLU A 240 -15.21 6.22 -1.64
N VAL A 241 -15.14 5.40 -2.70
CA VAL A 241 -15.44 5.82 -4.09
C VAL A 241 -16.89 6.28 -4.21
N ILE A 242 -17.83 5.56 -3.59
CA ILE A 242 -19.27 5.80 -3.73
C ILE A 242 -19.73 6.97 -2.87
N THR A 243 -19.28 7.04 -1.62
CA THR A 243 -19.77 8.02 -0.64
C THR A 243 -18.91 9.28 -0.56
N GLY A 244 -17.63 9.18 -0.94
CA GLY A 244 -16.61 10.20 -0.70
C GLY A 244 -16.17 10.31 0.76
N LEU A 245 -16.60 9.39 1.62
CA LEU A 245 -16.27 9.37 3.05
C LEU A 245 -15.15 8.35 3.29
N ARG A 246 -14.20 8.69 4.15
CA ARG A 246 -13.13 7.77 4.56
C ARG A 246 -13.72 6.56 5.28
N CYS A 247 -13.22 5.39 4.95
CA CYS A 247 -13.50 4.14 5.65
C CYS A 247 -12.22 3.53 6.18
N LYS A 248 -12.11 3.41 7.51
CA LYS A 248 -10.98 2.74 8.15
C LYS A 248 -11.28 1.25 8.24
N PHE A 249 -10.61 0.45 7.42
CA PHE A 249 -10.64 -1.01 7.51
C PHE A 249 -9.38 -1.46 8.26
N ASP A 250 -9.48 -1.50 9.59
CA ASP A 250 -8.35 -1.70 10.50
C ASP A 250 -8.11 -3.17 10.78
N LEU A 251 -7.17 -3.77 10.06
CA LEU A 251 -6.78 -5.18 10.23
C LEU A 251 -6.05 -5.47 11.56
N THR A 252 -5.72 -4.43 12.33
CA THR A 252 -5.04 -4.58 13.64
C THR A 252 -6.00 -4.55 14.82
N GLN A 253 -7.27 -4.21 14.60
CA GLN A 253 -8.24 -3.94 15.67
C GLN A 253 -8.46 -5.14 16.62
N ASP A 254 -8.48 -6.34 16.10
CA ASP A 254 -8.76 -7.56 16.86
C ASP A 254 -7.52 -8.48 16.98
N ARG A 255 -6.30 -7.89 16.83
CA ARG A 255 -5.04 -8.63 17.01
C ARG A 255 -4.95 -9.18 18.44
N LYS A 256 -4.64 -10.46 18.55
CA LYS A 256 -4.50 -11.18 19.84
C LYS A 256 -3.07 -11.71 19.97
N GLU A 257 -2.46 -11.45 21.11
CA GLU A 257 -1.22 -12.11 21.49
C GLU A 257 -1.47 -13.61 21.78
N PRO A 258 -0.52 -14.53 21.45
CA PRO A 258 0.83 -14.23 20.92
C PRO A 258 0.91 -14.19 19.38
N GLU A 259 -0.13 -14.57 18.66
CA GLU A 259 -0.09 -14.75 17.19
C GLU A 259 0.01 -13.43 16.45
N ASN A 260 -0.61 -12.39 17.02
CA ASN A 260 -0.54 -11.00 16.52
C ASN A 260 -0.82 -10.86 15.01
N LEU A 261 -1.67 -11.70 14.45
CA LEU A 261 -2.00 -11.76 13.04
C LEU A 261 -2.96 -10.64 12.61
N TYR A 262 -2.85 -10.20 11.37
CA TYR A 262 -3.82 -9.30 10.75
C TYR A 262 -5.13 -10.06 10.49
N THR A 263 -6.25 -9.47 10.86
CA THR A 263 -7.58 -10.06 10.69
C THR A 263 -8.60 -9.01 10.23
N CYS A 264 -9.62 -9.44 9.49
CA CYS A 264 -10.71 -8.54 9.13
C CYS A 264 -11.36 -7.97 10.40
N PRO A 265 -11.62 -6.64 10.43
CA PRO A 265 -12.30 -6.00 11.55
C PRO A 265 -13.72 -6.53 11.68
N ARG A 266 -14.29 -6.43 12.90
CA ARG A 266 -15.67 -6.83 13.13
C ARG A 266 -16.61 -5.92 12.35
N ARG A 267 -17.73 -6.50 11.86
CA ARG A 267 -18.71 -5.75 11.05
C ARG A 267 -19.28 -4.52 11.77
N ASP A 268 -19.48 -4.59 13.09
CA ASP A 268 -20.04 -3.51 13.90
C ASP A 268 -19.08 -2.30 14.08
N SER A 269 -17.80 -2.46 13.73
CA SER A 269 -16.82 -1.38 13.70
C SER A 269 -16.77 -0.61 12.36
N LEU A 270 -17.48 -1.09 11.34
CA LEU A 270 -17.51 -0.52 10.00
C LEU A 270 -18.80 0.30 9.78
N PRO A 271 -18.81 1.27 8.85
CA PRO A 271 -19.99 2.08 8.56
C PRO A 271 -21.20 1.25 8.13
N SER A 272 -22.41 1.83 8.27
CA SER A 272 -23.62 1.26 7.67
C SER A 272 -23.54 1.32 6.15
N THR A 273 -24.02 0.26 5.51
CA THR A 273 -24.15 0.15 4.05
C THR A 273 -25.59 0.36 3.57
N GLU A 274 -26.51 0.64 4.50
CA GLU A 274 -27.92 0.89 4.18
C GLU A 274 -28.10 2.15 3.34
N ASN A 275 -28.95 2.05 2.32
CA ASN A 275 -29.26 3.13 1.37
C ASN A 275 -28.06 3.66 0.58
N ILE A 276 -26.93 2.93 0.56
CA ILE A 276 -25.77 3.21 -0.27
C ILE A 276 -25.89 2.41 -1.56
N TRP A 277 -25.66 3.06 -2.71
CA TRP A 277 -25.56 2.38 -3.99
C TRP A 277 -24.42 1.36 -3.94
N LEU A 278 -24.63 0.13 -4.41
CA LEU A 278 -23.75 -1.03 -4.23
C LEU A 278 -23.47 -1.42 -2.76
N GLY A 279 -24.25 -0.89 -1.81
CA GLY A 279 -24.09 -1.18 -0.38
C GLY A 279 -24.20 -2.67 -0.05
N HIS A 280 -25.03 -3.42 -0.79
CA HIS A 280 -25.15 -4.87 -0.64
C HIS A 280 -23.87 -5.63 -1.03
N ILE A 281 -23.11 -5.14 -2.03
CA ILE A 281 -21.82 -5.74 -2.41
C ILE A 281 -20.76 -5.40 -1.35
N ILE A 282 -20.69 -4.14 -0.89
CA ILE A 282 -19.81 -3.74 0.21
C ILE A 282 -20.09 -4.60 1.45
N GLU A 283 -21.35 -4.82 1.80
CA GLU A 283 -21.75 -5.67 2.92
C GLU A 283 -21.20 -7.11 2.78
N LYS A 284 -21.31 -7.69 1.59
CA LYS A 284 -20.77 -9.01 1.29
C LYS A 284 -19.24 -9.06 1.41
N CYS A 285 -18.53 -7.98 1.02
CA CYS A 285 -17.08 -7.88 1.23
C CYS A 285 -16.73 -7.93 2.73
N TRP A 286 -17.44 -7.17 3.55
CA TRP A 286 -17.15 -7.05 4.98
C TRP A 286 -17.63 -8.22 5.83
N THR A 287 -18.63 -8.96 5.35
CA THR A 287 -19.13 -10.18 6.01
C THR A 287 -18.49 -11.46 5.48
N GLN A 288 -17.46 -11.33 4.61
CA GLN A 288 -16.74 -12.45 4.01
C GLN A 288 -17.67 -13.43 3.24
N ALA A 289 -18.75 -12.88 2.66
CA ALA A 289 -19.69 -13.67 1.87
C ALA A 289 -19.08 -14.10 0.52
N PHE A 290 -18.23 -13.26 -0.09
CA PHE A 290 -17.41 -13.66 -1.23
C PHE A 290 -16.25 -14.55 -0.80
N LYS A 291 -16.02 -15.64 -1.53
CA LYS A 291 -14.87 -16.54 -1.30
C LYS A 291 -13.69 -16.23 -2.20
N SER A 292 -13.90 -15.43 -3.24
CA SER A 292 -12.87 -15.01 -4.17
C SER A 292 -13.17 -13.64 -4.77
N ALA A 293 -12.14 -12.94 -5.23
CA ALA A 293 -12.31 -11.71 -6.02
C ALA A 293 -13.02 -11.97 -7.35
N LYS A 294 -12.98 -13.21 -7.85
CA LYS A 294 -13.72 -13.62 -9.06
C LYS A 294 -15.24 -13.61 -8.85
N GLU A 295 -15.72 -14.08 -7.70
CA GLU A 295 -17.15 -13.99 -7.33
C GLU A 295 -17.60 -12.54 -7.20
N LEU A 296 -16.79 -11.71 -6.54
CA LEU A 296 -17.03 -10.28 -6.41
C LEU A 296 -17.09 -9.58 -7.79
N ALA A 297 -16.14 -9.86 -8.68
CA ALA A 297 -16.11 -9.29 -10.03
C ALA A 297 -17.35 -9.70 -10.83
N ALA A 298 -17.73 -10.98 -10.77
CA ALA A 298 -18.92 -11.51 -11.45
C ALA A 298 -20.23 -10.86 -10.95
N GLU A 299 -20.31 -10.49 -9.67
CA GLU A 299 -21.49 -9.76 -9.16
C GLU A 299 -21.49 -8.31 -9.63
N LEU A 300 -20.34 -7.62 -9.62
CA LEU A 300 -20.21 -6.26 -10.17
C LEU A 300 -20.55 -6.18 -11.67
N ASP A 301 -20.25 -7.22 -12.45
CA ASP A 301 -20.60 -7.30 -13.89
C ASP A 301 -22.13 -7.31 -14.13
N GLN A 302 -22.91 -7.75 -13.14
CA GLN A 302 -24.37 -7.80 -13.22
C GLN A 302 -25.05 -6.48 -12.86
N GLU A 303 -24.31 -5.59 -12.19
CA GLU A 303 -24.84 -4.31 -11.73
C GLU A 303 -25.19 -3.38 -12.90
N ARG A 304 -26.20 -2.58 -12.71
CA ARG A 304 -26.64 -1.55 -13.65
C ARG A 304 -26.68 -0.21 -12.93
N VAL A 305 -26.32 0.82 -13.67
CA VAL A 305 -26.44 2.20 -13.17
C VAL A 305 -27.93 2.59 -13.25
N PRO A 306 -28.54 2.96 -12.12
CA PRO A 306 -29.93 3.40 -12.08
C PRO A 306 -30.16 4.74 -12.78
#